data_d2b7ea0278038660bfd50468cdeeeaa9
#
_entry.id   d2b7ea0278038660bfd50468cdeeeaa9
#
_cell.length_a   1.000
_cell.length_b   1.000
_cell.length_c   1.000
_cell.angle_alpha   90.00
_cell.angle_beta   90.00
_cell.angle_gamma   90.00
#
_symmetry.space_group_name_H-M   'P 1'
#
loop_
_entity.id
_entity.type
_entity.pdbx_description
1 polymer ?
#
loop_
_entity_poly.entity_id
_entity_poly.type
_entity_poly.pdbx_seq_one_letter_code
_entity_poly.pdbx_strand_id
1 'polypeptide(L)'
;LSVVLSVALMATSIVVMPKETKAASTGKVTLTVEKLSIGQGLYTEPVQVTINNGDTVKTVIDRYMNDNTLNYYYSTTSGWYLTSILGADNSRVANIPNEIANMQDVYTYSYIGQDDGLLHEGKGISAPNTNKNLGNSDTALGEGDYWRMSGWVFTVNNSAVYSGKTFNREDGKDSTNPTVRNIYQSGDKVTVKNGDVIRVMFTLFGYGADVGIDTYQATGVSKINLADKTELLRAVGDVNSNKGYWTVYPNVNAAYSQAATVASQYNPSQATVNSAATALKNAIKSPQNPPVGTVKIKTAKNAKGKKIKLTLTMTAGVTGFQIKYGNNKKLKNKKKKKQQAVTVKTTKTTYTTKKITNIKKKKSYVKIRAYRIVNGKYVYGKWSAVKTVKVKK
;
A
#
# COMPACT_ATOMS: atom_id res chain seq x y z
N LEU A 1 -43.58 -23.40 -65.66
CA LEU A 1 -43.80 -22.89 -64.32
C LEU A 1 -42.45 -22.78 -63.66
N SER A 2 -41.80 -21.54 -63.72
CA SER A 2 -40.51 -21.28 -63.11
C SER A 2 -40.76 -20.62 -61.75
N VAL A 3 -40.30 -21.27 -60.70
CA VAL A 3 -40.24 -20.67 -59.36
C VAL A 3 -38.88 -20.00 -59.20
N VAL A 4 -38.84 -18.66 -59.13
CA VAL A 4 -37.67 -17.87 -58.82
C VAL A 4 -37.57 -17.77 -57.31
N LEU A 5 -36.53 -18.38 -56.73
CA LEU A 5 -36.21 -18.35 -55.32
C LEU A 5 -35.34 -17.09 -55.06
N SER A 6 -35.93 -16.05 -54.50
CA SER A 6 -35.22 -14.86 -54.08
C SER A 6 -34.55 -15.10 -52.75
N VAL A 7 -33.23 -15.26 -52.72
CA VAL A 7 -32.42 -15.29 -51.49
C VAL A 7 -32.14 -13.83 -51.09
N ALA A 8 -32.81 -13.37 -50.06
CA ALA A 8 -32.49 -12.10 -49.43
C ALA A 8 -31.23 -12.23 -48.59
N LEU A 9 -30.13 -11.62 -49.07
CA LEU A 9 -28.90 -11.54 -48.34
C LEU A 9 -29.05 -10.44 -47.25
N MET A 10 -29.31 -10.86 -46.00
CA MET A 10 -29.22 -9.95 -44.86
C MET A 10 -27.73 -9.66 -44.58
N ALA A 11 -27.27 -8.50 -45.01
CA ALA A 11 -26.01 -7.96 -44.60
C ALA A 11 -26.11 -7.50 -43.12
N THR A 12 -25.67 -8.35 -42.19
CA THR A 12 -25.45 -7.93 -40.81
C THR A 12 -24.25 -7.02 -40.79
N SER A 13 -24.48 -5.71 -40.75
CA SER A 13 -23.45 -4.73 -40.45
C SER A 13 -22.98 -4.96 -39.01
N ILE A 14 -21.84 -5.59 -38.86
CA ILE A 14 -21.10 -5.63 -37.58
C ILE A 14 -20.64 -4.20 -37.35
N VAL A 15 -21.35 -3.48 -36.49
CA VAL A 15 -20.84 -2.23 -35.92
C VAL A 15 -19.68 -2.60 -35.01
N VAL A 16 -18.48 -2.52 -35.55
CA VAL A 16 -17.26 -2.58 -34.73
C VAL A 16 -17.25 -1.27 -33.95
N MET A 17 -17.74 -1.32 -32.70
CA MET A 17 -17.51 -0.22 -31.78
C MET A 17 -15.99 -0.02 -31.67
N PRO A 18 -15.50 1.22 -31.85
CA PRO A 18 -14.08 1.50 -31.63
C PRO A 18 -13.77 1.11 -30.18
N LYS A 19 -12.85 0.15 -30.02
CA LYS A 19 -12.31 -0.19 -28.73
C LYS A 19 -11.66 1.10 -28.20
N GLU A 20 -12.23 1.67 -27.15
CA GLU A 20 -11.59 2.81 -26.49
C GLU A 20 -10.14 2.42 -26.20
N THR A 21 -9.23 3.03 -26.94
CA THR A 21 -7.78 2.91 -26.63
C THR A 21 -7.60 3.64 -25.31
N LYS A 22 -7.53 2.89 -24.22
CA LYS A 22 -7.14 3.42 -22.91
C LYS A 22 -5.86 4.23 -23.14
N ALA A 23 -5.92 5.54 -22.89
CA ALA A 23 -4.73 6.40 -23.00
C ALA A 23 -3.58 5.73 -22.24
N ALA A 24 -2.40 5.75 -22.83
CA ALA A 24 -1.22 5.14 -22.21
C ALA A 24 -0.98 5.78 -20.84
N SER A 25 -0.88 4.97 -19.80
CA SER A 25 -0.59 5.41 -18.44
C SER A 25 0.72 6.21 -18.42
N THR A 26 0.69 7.45 -17.94
CA THR A 26 1.87 8.33 -17.86
C THR A 26 2.56 8.27 -16.51
N GLY A 27 1.97 7.60 -15.52
CA GLY A 27 2.56 7.48 -14.20
C GLY A 27 1.58 7.01 -13.13
N LYS A 28 1.97 7.25 -11.89
CA LYS A 28 1.16 6.95 -10.71
C LYS A 28 1.25 8.09 -9.72
N VAL A 29 0.19 8.28 -8.96
CA VAL A 29 0.16 9.15 -7.78
C VAL A 29 -0.18 8.33 -6.56
N THR A 30 0.22 8.79 -5.37
CA THR A 30 -0.23 8.21 -4.10
C THR A 30 -1.46 8.97 -3.64
N LEU A 31 -2.54 8.25 -3.34
CA LEU A 31 -3.77 8.80 -2.76
C LEU A 31 -3.93 8.27 -1.33
N THR A 32 -4.34 9.13 -0.41
CA THR A 32 -4.82 8.73 0.92
C THR A 32 -6.08 9.52 1.29
N VAL A 33 -6.97 8.91 2.06
CA VAL A 33 -8.16 9.56 2.61
C VAL A 33 -8.10 9.48 4.13
N GLU A 34 -8.04 10.63 4.79
CA GLU A 34 -7.66 10.77 6.18
C GLU A 34 -8.81 11.31 7.03
N LYS A 35 -9.07 10.67 8.17
CA LYS A 35 -10.01 11.10 9.21
C LYS A 35 -9.27 11.37 10.52
N LEU A 36 -8.06 11.89 10.41
CA LEU A 36 -7.15 12.05 11.55
C LEU A 36 -7.61 13.16 12.50
N SER A 37 -8.28 14.17 11.98
CA SER A 37 -8.86 15.28 12.76
C SER A 37 -9.92 14.83 13.75
N ILE A 38 -10.62 13.76 13.48
CA ILE A 38 -11.63 13.15 14.37
C ILE A 38 -11.13 11.87 15.05
N GLY A 39 -9.82 11.58 14.96
CA GLY A 39 -9.19 10.42 15.60
C GLY A 39 -9.61 9.06 15.07
N GLN A 40 -10.18 9.00 13.88
CA GLN A 40 -10.66 7.76 13.26
C GLN A 40 -9.63 7.15 12.26
N GLY A 41 -8.39 7.65 12.25
CA GLY A 41 -7.32 7.11 11.41
C GLY A 41 -7.50 7.40 9.91
N LEU A 42 -7.06 6.45 9.09
CA LEU A 42 -7.18 6.53 7.63
C LEU A 42 -8.44 5.79 7.17
N TYR A 43 -9.22 6.40 6.29
CA TYR A 43 -10.28 5.71 5.54
C TYR A 43 -9.66 4.89 4.40
N THR A 44 -8.72 5.50 3.70
CA THR A 44 -7.91 4.83 2.67
C THR A 44 -6.45 4.90 3.08
N GLU A 45 -5.81 3.73 3.28
CA GLU A 45 -4.35 3.65 3.40
C GLU A 45 -3.70 4.22 2.13
N PRO A 46 -2.48 4.79 2.21
CA PRO A 46 -1.78 5.28 1.03
C PRO A 46 -1.77 4.23 -0.09
N VAL A 47 -2.31 4.57 -1.25
CA VAL A 47 -2.47 3.66 -2.39
C VAL A 47 -1.98 4.31 -3.67
N GLN A 48 -1.39 3.51 -4.55
CA GLN A 48 -0.94 3.95 -5.87
C GLN A 48 -2.12 3.94 -6.86
N VAL A 49 -2.47 5.09 -7.42
CA VAL A 49 -3.47 5.24 -8.47
C VAL A 49 -2.77 5.57 -9.79
N THR A 50 -3.06 4.81 -10.82
CA THR A 50 -2.52 5.04 -12.17
C THR A 50 -3.13 6.31 -12.76
N ILE A 51 -2.31 7.15 -13.39
CA ILE A 51 -2.74 8.40 -14.03
C ILE A 51 -2.45 8.42 -15.51
N ASN A 52 -3.27 9.20 -16.23
CA ASN A 52 -3.10 9.55 -17.63
C ASN A 52 -2.68 11.03 -17.74
N ASN A 53 -2.22 11.43 -18.91
CA ASN A 53 -1.89 12.83 -19.15
C ASN A 53 -3.16 13.71 -19.03
N GLY A 54 -3.05 14.80 -18.28
CA GLY A 54 -4.16 15.72 -18.02
C GLY A 54 -5.10 15.30 -16.88
N ASP A 55 -4.84 14.19 -16.20
CA ASP A 55 -5.62 13.82 -15.00
C ASP A 55 -5.51 14.90 -13.93
N THR A 56 -6.62 15.11 -13.24
CA THR A 56 -6.76 16.07 -12.14
C THR A 56 -6.96 15.34 -10.81
N VAL A 57 -6.93 16.07 -9.70
CA VAL A 57 -7.27 15.50 -8.37
C VAL A 57 -8.64 14.84 -8.42
N LYS A 58 -9.65 15.50 -9.03
CA LYS A 58 -10.97 14.92 -9.23
C LYS A 58 -10.91 13.56 -9.94
N THR A 59 -10.23 13.50 -11.09
CA THR A 59 -10.17 12.26 -11.89
C THR A 59 -9.46 11.13 -11.16
N VAL A 60 -8.49 11.44 -10.31
CA VAL A 60 -7.82 10.43 -9.46
C VAL A 60 -8.77 9.91 -8.37
N ILE A 61 -9.49 10.81 -7.69
CA ILE A 61 -10.46 10.43 -6.66
C ILE A 61 -11.60 9.61 -7.29
N ASP A 62 -12.20 10.08 -8.38
CA ASP A 62 -13.27 9.36 -9.09
C ASP A 62 -12.83 7.95 -9.50
N ARG A 63 -11.63 7.83 -10.08
CA ARG A 63 -11.08 6.54 -10.49
C ARG A 63 -10.92 5.60 -9.31
N TYR A 64 -10.32 6.08 -8.22
CA TYR A 64 -10.13 5.26 -7.02
C TYR A 64 -11.45 4.81 -6.41
N MET A 65 -12.40 5.74 -6.25
CA MET A 65 -13.70 5.44 -5.67
C MET A 65 -14.48 4.42 -6.52
N ASN A 66 -14.49 4.61 -7.84
CA ASN A 66 -15.16 3.70 -8.78
C ASN A 66 -14.49 2.31 -8.82
N ASP A 67 -13.15 2.24 -8.88
CA ASP A 67 -12.41 0.98 -8.92
C ASP A 67 -12.63 0.14 -7.65
N ASN A 68 -12.93 0.79 -6.52
CA ASN A 68 -13.18 0.14 -5.23
C ASN A 68 -14.68 0.07 -4.86
N THR A 69 -15.58 0.47 -5.75
CA THR A 69 -17.04 0.47 -5.53
C THR A 69 -17.43 1.28 -4.27
N LEU A 70 -16.73 2.40 -4.06
CA LEU A 70 -17.00 3.30 -2.94
C LEU A 70 -17.96 4.40 -3.39
N ASN A 71 -18.95 4.69 -2.55
CA ASN A 71 -19.93 5.72 -2.84
C ASN A 71 -19.52 7.03 -2.17
N TYR A 72 -19.61 8.12 -2.92
CA TYR A 72 -19.29 9.47 -2.46
C TYR A 72 -20.17 10.50 -3.15
N TYR A 73 -20.28 11.67 -2.53
CA TYR A 73 -21.00 12.81 -3.09
C TYR A 73 -20.06 13.98 -3.29
N TYR A 74 -20.35 14.81 -4.26
CA TYR A 74 -19.58 16.03 -4.57
C TYR A 74 -20.52 17.15 -5.02
N SER A 75 -20.06 18.37 -4.88
CA SER A 75 -20.74 19.56 -5.44
C SER A 75 -19.95 20.12 -6.61
N THR A 76 -20.67 20.77 -7.51
CA THR A 76 -20.09 21.51 -8.65
C THR A 76 -20.59 22.97 -8.71
N THR A 77 -21.34 23.41 -7.71
CA THR A 77 -21.96 24.75 -7.69
C THR A 77 -20.93 25.89 -7.71
N SER A 78 -19.80 25.68 -7.00
CA SER A 78 -18.70 26.65 -6.94
C SER A 78 -17.36 26.04 -7.38
N GLY A 79 -17.42 25.02 -8.25
CA GLY A 79 -16.32 24.14 -8.61
C GLY A 79 -16.50 22.77 -7.97
N TRP A 80 -15.69 21.80 -8.40
CA TRP A 80 -15.78 20.45 -7.85
C TRP A 80 -15.12 20.35 -6.47
N TYR A 81 -15.85 19.91 -5.47
CA TYR A 81 -15.32 19.52 -4.17
C TYR A 81 -16.11 18.32 -3.60
N LEU A 82 -15.41 17.49 -2.83
CA LEU A 82 -15.97 16.32 -2.18
C LEU A 82 -16.82 16.76 -0.99
N THR A 83 -18.09 16.36 -0.97
CA THR A 83 -19.02 16.74 0.09
C THR A 83 -19.20 15.63 1.12
N SER A 84 -19.23 14.37 0.71
CA SER A 84 -19.43 13.25 1.62
C SER A 84 -18.85 11.94 1.06
N ILE A 85 -18.40 11.05 1.95
CA ILE A 85 -18.01 9.66 1.64
C ILE A 85 -18.89 8.72 2.48
N LEU A 86 -19.62 7.82 1.81
CA LEU A 86 -20.47 6.85 2.48
C LEU A 86 -19.61 5.75 3.12
N GLY A 87 -20.00 5.33 4.31
CA GLY A 87 -19.25 4.31 5.06
C GLY A 87 -17.94 4.84 5.67
N ALA A 88 -17.67 6.14 5.59
CA ALA A 88 -16.44 6.68 6.16
C ALA A 88 -16.52 6.90 7.67
N ASP A 89 -17.73 6.96 8.26
CA ASP A 89 -17.93 7.14 9.70
C ASP A 89 -18.66 5.96 10.36
N ASN A 90 -17.99 4.81 10.35
CA ASN A 90 -18.58 3.60 10.92
C ASN A 90 -18.70 3.60 12.44
N SER A 91 -17.83 4.34 13.13
CA SER A 91 -17.81 4.38 14.59
C SER A 91 -18.80 5.37 15.18
N ARG A 92 -19.14 6.40 14.45
CA ARG A 92 -19.97 7.54 14.91
C ARG A 92 -19.43 8.20 16.19
N VAL A 93 -18.15 8.01 16.49
CA VAL A 93 -17.47 8.54 17.68
C VAL A 93 -16.19 9.24 17.25
N ALA A 94 -16.07 10.51 17.57
CA ALA A 94 -14.84 11.26 17.38
C ALA A 94 -13.95 11.18 18.62
N ASN A 95 -12.64 10.96 18.37
CA ASN A 95 -11.58 11.12 19.37
C ASN A 95 -10.68 12.27 18.90
N ILE A 96 -11.15 13.50 19.09
CA ILE A 96 -10.50 14.69 18.57
C ILE A 96 -9.13 14.86 19.22
N PRO A 97 -8.05 15.04 18.45
CA PRO A 97 -6.73 15.34 18.99
C PRO A 97 -6.72 16.57 19.87
N ASN A 98 -5.94 16.54 20.97
CA ASN A 98 -5.86 17.65 21.91
C ASN A 98 -5.43 18.96 21.26
N GLU A 99 -4.57 18.90 20.24
CA GLU A 99 -4.13 20.06 19.48
C GLU A 99 -5.31 20.77 18.80
N ILE A 100 -6.27 20.02 18.28
CA ILE A 100 -7.50 20.60 17.70
C ILE A 100 -8.44 21.05 18.82
N ALA A 101 -8.64 20.23 19.84
CA ALA A 101 -9.52 20.57 20.97
C ALA A 101 -9.08 21.84 21.72
N ASN A 102 -7.80 22.19 21.65
CA ASN A 102 -7.22 23.38 22.27
C ASN A 102 -7.10 24.58 21.32
N MET A 103 -7.56 24.50 20.08
CA MET A 103 -7.59 25.64 19.17
C MET A 103 -8.61 26.67 19.69
N GLN A 104 -8.12 27.73 20.34
CA GLN A 104 -8.99 28.79 20.85
C GLN A 104 -9.88 29.40 19.76
N ASP A 105 -9.31 29.58 18.58
CA ASP A 105 -9.99 30.23 17.46
C ASP A 105 -11.13 29.39 16.89
N VAL A 106 -11.11 28.08 17.04
CA VAL A 106 -12.21 27.19 16.62
C VAL A 106 -13.45 27.41 17.47
N TYR A 107 -13.27 27.77 18.73
CA TYR A 107 -14.38 28.05 19.66
C TYR A 107 -14.90 29.50 19.59
N THR A 108 -14.02 30.44 19.24
CA THR A 108 -14.39 31.86 19.12
C THR A 108 -14.89 32.21 17.73
N TYR A 109 -14.49 31.45 16.71
CA TYR A 109 -15.03 31.56 15.38
C TYR A 109 -16.39 30.86 15.28
N SER A 110 -17.22 31.06 16.27
CA SER A 110 -18.63 30.89 16.09
C SER A 110 -19.05 31.93 15.05
N TYR A 111 -19.51 31.48 13.93
CA TYR A 111 -20.25 32.32 13.00
C TYR A 111 -21.34 33.00 13.86
N ILE A 112 -21.13 34.29 14.12
CA ILE A 112 -21.95 35.07 15.02
C ILE A 112 -23.42 34.84 14.65
N GLY A 113 -24.17 34.25 15.52
CA GLY A 113 -25.63 34.08 15.41
C GLY A 113 -26.12 32.74 14.85
N GLN A 114 -25.28 31.74 14.66
CA GLN A 114 -25.74 30.42 14.26
C GLN A 114 -25.10 29.33 15.13
N ASP A 115 -25.52 29.31 16.38
CA ASP A 115 -25.28 28.20 17.27
C ASP A 115 -26.17 27.03 16.84
N ASP A 116 -25.53 26.01 16.25
CA ASP A 116 -26.21 24.78 15.82
C ASP A 116 -26.08 23.65 16.82
N GLY A 117 -25.53 23.94 17.99
CA GLY A 117 -25.45 22.97 19.06
C GLY A 117 -24.33 21.95 18.95
N LEU A 118 -23.42 22.07 18.01
CA LEU A 118 -22.41 21.04 17.75
C LEU A 118 -21.11 21.17 18.53
N LEU A 119 -20.74 22.39 18.94
CA LEU A 119 -19.61 22.62 19.83
C LEU A 119 -20.09 23.27 21.12
N HIS A 120 -20.89 22.57 21.86
CA HIS A 120 -21.26 23.03 23.14
C HIS A 120 -20.26 22.72 24.21
N GLU A 121 -20.13 23.70 25.09
CA GLU A 121 -19.50 23.55 26.38
C GLU A 121 -18.09 22.98 26.35
N GLY A 122 -17.30 23.53 25.46
CA GLY A 122 -15.85 23.56 25.65
C GLY A 122 -15.14 22.27 25.60
N LYS A 123 -15.53 21.25 24.90
CA LYS A 123 -14.60 20.14 24.71
C LYS A 123 -15.25 18.80 24.35
N GLY A 124 -16.13 18.78 23.45
CA GLY A 124 -16.58 17.47 23.07
C GLY A 124 -17.62 17.54 21.99
N ILE A 125 -17.21 17.35 20.79
CA ILE A 125 -18.19 16.98 19.79
C ILE A 125 -18.69 15.61 20.20
N SER A 126 -19.85 15.57 20.82
CA SER A 126 -20.35 14.33 21.42
C SER A 126 -21.19 13.52 20.46
N ALA A 127 -21.63 14.09 19.35
CA ALA A 127 -22.41 13.37 18.36
C ALA A 127 -22.14 13.89 16.94
N PRO A 128 -22.13 13.00 15.95
CA PRO A 128 -22.08 13.41 14.56
C PRO A 128 -23.31 14.24 14.21
N ASN A 129 -23.12 15.26 13.38
CA ASN A 129 -24.26 15.99 12.84
C ASN A 129 -25.11 15.03 11.98
N THR A 130 -26.36 14.91 12.34
CA THR A 130 -27.33 14.14 11.55
C THR A 130 -28.01 14.97 10.48
N ASN A 131 -27.53 16.20 10.22
CA ASN A 131 -28.09 17.05 9.18
C ASN A 131 -27.68 16.54 7.80
N LYS A 132 -28.57 15.77 7.21
CA LYS A 132 -28.36 14.74 6.21
C LYS A 132 -28.61 15.20 4.77
N ASN A 133 -28.29 16.44 4.44
CA ASN A 133 -28.41 16.87 3.05
C ASN A 133 -27.38 16.25 2.11
N LEU A 134 -26.47 15.42 2.65
CA LEU A 134 -25.30 14.95 1.94
C LEU A 134 -25.20 13.42 1.84
N GLY A 135 -26.32 12.77 1.70
CA GLY A 135 -26.41 11.32 1.58
C GLY A 135 -26.92 10.65 2.86
N ASN A 136 -28.10 10.12 2.79
CA ASN A 136 -28.89 9.57 3.90
C ASN A 136 -28.33 8.28 4.53
N SER A 137 -27.03 8.11 4.65
CA SER A 137 -26.42 6.97 5.30
C SER A 137 -25.95 7.34 6.71
N ASP A 138 -26.35 6.57 7.71
CA ASP A 138 -25.91 6.74 9.11
C ASP A 138 -24.39 6.59 9.27
N THR A 139 -23.69 6.12 8.26
CA THR A 139 -22.24 5.94 8.22
C THR A 139 -21.52 6.88 7.25
N ALA A 140 -22.21 7.83 6.64
CA ALA A 140 -21.59 8.86 5.82
C ALA A 140 -20.79 9.83 6.67
N LEU A 141 -19.66 10.31 6.15
CA LEU A 141 -18.88 11.41 6.72
C LEU A 141 -18.82 12.53 5.69
N GLY A 142 -19.35 13.68 6.06
CA GLY A 142 -19.50 14.80 5.13
C GLY A 142 -19.50 16.17 5.80
N GLU A 143 -19.83 17.18 5.00
CA GLU A 143 -19.96 18.56 5.49
C GLU A 143 -20.96 18.65 6.63
N GLY A 144 -20.58 19.40 7.68
CA GLY A 144 -21.40 19.62 8.86
C GLY A 144 -21.39 18.46 9.86
N ASP A 145 -20.71 17.34 9.60
CA ASP A 145 -20.56 16.26 10.57
C ASP A 145 -19.52 16.64 11.63
N TYR A 146 -19.85 16.40 12.90
CA TYR A 146 -19.06 16.73 14.10
C TYR A 146 -18.91 18.23 14.38
N TRP A 147 -18.87 19.03 13.35
CA TRP A 147 -18.76 20.48 13.44
C TRP A 147 -19.36 21.16 12.21
N ARG A 148 -20.01 22.29 12.40
CA ARG A 148 -20.71 22.99 11.32
C ARG A 148 -19.83 23.39 10.13
N MET A 149 -18.57 23.69 10.39
CA MET A 149 -17.59 24.08 9.38
C MET A 149 -16.75 22.90 8.87
N SER A 150 -17.11 21.69 9.27
CA SER A 150 -16.41 20.48 8.84
C SER A 150 -16.65 20.17 7.36
N GLY A 151 -15.74 19.40 6.80
CA GLY A 151 -15.84 18.96 5.42
C GLY A 151 -14.55 18.30 4.93
N TRP A 152 -14.47 18.10 3.62
CA TRP A 152 -13.32 17.48 3.00
C TRP A 152 -12.45 18.51 2.27
N VAL A 153 -11.17 18.48 2.53
CA VAL A 153 -10.15 19.29 1.84
C VAL A 153 -9.08 18.39 1.27
N PHE A 154 -8.28 18.87 0.31
CA PHE A 154 -7.16 18.12 -0.21
C PHE A 154 -5.90 18.95 -0.34
N THR A 155 -4.76 18.26 -0.35
CA THR A 155 -3.45 18.83 -0.70
C THR A 155 -2.76 17.94 -1.72
N VAL A 156 -1.88 18.55 -2.51
CA VAL A 156 -0.95 17.85 -3.40
C VAL A 156 0.47 18.14 -2.92
N ASN A 157 1.24 17.10 -2.61
CA ASN A 157 2.59 17.22 -2.05
C ASN A 157 2.67 18.15 -0.83
N ASN A 158 1.71 17.98 0.08
CA ASN A 158 1.59 18.74 1.32
C ASN A 158 1.37 20.27 1.13
N SER A 159 0.94 20.68 -0.05
CA SER A 159 0.62 22.06 -0.37
C SER A 159 -0.82 22.20 -0.78
N ALA A 160 -1.50 23.23 -0.31
CA ALA A 160 -2.76 23.65 -0.88
C ALA A 160 -2.51 24.22 -2.27
N VAL A 161 -3.40 23.93 -3.22
CA VAL A 161 -3.24 24.36 -4.62
C VAL A 161 -4.27 25.42 -4.96
N TYR A 162 -3.80 26.52 -5.51
CA TYR A 162 -4.64 27.64 -5.93
C TYR A 162 -4.35 28.03 -7.38
N SER A 163 -5.36 28.10 -8.22
CA SER A 163 -5.24 28.52 -9.62
C SER A 163 -4.06 27.89 -10.37
N GLY A 164 -3.78 26.61 -10.13
CA GLY A 164 -2.63 25.90 -10.71
C GLY A 164 -1.29 26.25 -10.07
N LYS A 165 -1.26 27.08 -9.05
CA LYS A 165 -0.08 27.42 -8.27
C LYS A 165 -0.09 26.69 -6.94
N THR A 166 1.09 26.27 -6.53
CA THR A 166 1.28 25.59 -5.24
C THR A 166 1.61 26.62 -4.17
N PHE A 167 0.82 26.66 -3.11
CA PHE A 167 1.11 27.50 -1.97
C PHE A 167 2.02 26.77 -0.99
N ASN A 168 2.97 27.52 -0.44
CA ASN A 168 3.71 27.04 0.69
C ASN A 168 2.75 26.91 1.88
N ARG A 169 2.71 25.72 2.48
CA ARG A 169 1.89 25.43 3.64
C ARG A 169 2.25 26.28 4.87
N GLU A 170 3.47 26.78 4.94
CA GLU A 170 3.96 27.55 6.09
C GLU A 170 3.47 28.98 6.11
N ASP A 171 3.31 29.63 4.95
CA ASP A 171 2.92 31.03 4.86
C ASP A 171 1.57 31.32 4.22
N GLY A 172 0.98 30.30 3.57
CA GLY A 172 -0.32 30.43 2.92
C GLY A 172 -0.37 31.43 1.75
N LYS A 173 0.79 31.91 1.29
CA LYS A 173 0.89 32.93 0.25
C LYS A 173 1.25 32.32 -1.08
N ASP A 174 0.76 32.93 -2.15
CA ASP A 174 1.25 32.64 -3.50
C ASP A 174 2.72 33.09 -3.61
N SER A 175 3.60 32.19 -3.93
CA SER A 175 5.03 32.49 -4.11
C SER A 175 5.31 33.57 -5.18
N THR A 176 4.33 33.80 -6.07
CA THR A 176 4.43 34.81 -7.14
C THR A 176 3.68 36.10 -6.83
N ASN A 177 2.73 36.07 -5.89
CA ASN A 177 1.97 37.25 -5.47
C ASN A 177 1.56 37.13 -3.99
N PRO A 178 2.35 37.69 -3.08
CA PRO A 178 2.13 37.59 -1.64
C PRO A 178 0.85 38.29 -1.15
N THR A 179 0.18 39.05 -2.00
CA THR A 179 -1.10 39.71 -1.64
C THR A 179 -2.33 38.90 -2.01
N VAL A 180 -2.17 37.83 -2.79
CA VAL A 180 -3.30 36.97 -3.17
C VAL A 180 -3.61 36.02 -2.02
N ARG A 181 -4.85 36.06 -1.55
CA ARG A 181 -5.35 35.19 -0.49
C ARG A 181 -5.60 33.77 -1.01
N ASN A 182 -5.40 32.79 -0.17
CA ASN A 182 -5.74 31.40 -0.45
C ASN A 182 -7.23 31.25 -0.74
N ILE A 183 -7.56 30.90 -1.98
CA ILE A 183 -8.86 30.41 -2.36
C ILE A 183 -8.62 29.00 -2.89
N TYR A 184 -9.31 28.02 -2.30
CA TYR A 184 -9.17 26.62 -2.74
C TYR A 184 -9.45 26.51 -4.21
N GLN A 185 -8.55 25.82 -4.91
CA GLN A 185 -8.86 25.46 -6.25
C GLN A 185 -9.68 24.18 -6.27
N SER A 186 -10.69 24.18 -7.10
CA SER A 186 -11.52 23.04 -7.39
C SER A 186 -10.69 21.83 -7.86
N GLY A 187 -10.99 20.64 -7.36
CA GLY A 187 -10.24 19.43 -7.69
C GLY A 187 -10.21 19.03 -9.17
N ASP A 188 -11.15 19.57 -9.99
CA ASP A 188 -11.18 19.39 -11.44
C ASP A 188 -10.21 20.33 -12.19
N LYS A 189 -9.64 21.31 -11.50
CA LYS A 189 -8.67 22.29 -12.07
C LYS A 189 -7.22 21.99 -11.69
N VAL A 190 -7.00 21.14 -10.69
CA VAL A 190 -5.67 20.80 -10.21
C VAL A 190 -5.15 19.57 -10.93
N THR A 191 -4.25 19.77 -11.90
CA THR A 191 -3.60 18.68 -12.63
C THR A 191 -2.56 17.98 -11.75
N VAL A 192 -2.41 16.67 -11.94
CA VAL A 192 -1.46 15.86 -11.22
C VAL A 192 -0.42 15.24 -12.15
N LYS A 193 0.75 14.93 -11.59
CA LYS A 193 1.87 14.31 -12.32
C LYS A 193 2.41 13.10 -11.59
N ASN A 194 3.20 12.32 -12.29
CA ASN A 194 3.81 11.11 -11.71
C ASN A 194 4.59 11.41 -10.42
N GLY A 195 4.31 10.65 -9.40
CA GLY A 195 4.93 10.75 -8.07
C GLY A 195 4.27 11.74 -7.12
N ASP A 196 3.22 12.45 -7.53
CA ASP A 196 2.47 13.32 -6.62
C ASP A 196 1.79 12.50 -5.51
N VAL A 197 1.59 13.14 -4.37
CA VAL A 197 0.86 12.60 -3.21
C VAL A 197 -0.35 13.47 -2.97
N ILE A 198 -1.53 12.87 -3.11
CA ILE A 198 -2.82 13.52 -2.86
C ILE A 198 -3.28 13.06 -1.48
N ARG A 199 -3.49 14.00 -0.58
CA ARG A 199 -4.12 13.78 0.72
C ARG A 199 -5.51 14.39 0.69
N VAL A 200 -6.54 13.58 0.84
CA VAL A 200 -7.91 14.00 1.07
C VAL A 200 -8.15 13.91 2.57
N MET A 201 -8.42 15.03 3.22
CA MET A 201 -8.44 15.12 4.68
C MET A 201 -9.80 15.64 5.13
N PHE A 202 -10.40 14.95 6.10
CA PHE A 202 -11.54 15.47 6.79
C PHE A 202 -11.07 16.55 7.79
N THR A 203 -11.62 17.74 7.68
CA THR A 203 -11.33 18.88 8.54
C THR A 203 -12.57 19.17 9.41
N LEU A 204 -12.38 19.45 10.67
CA LEU A 204 -13.43 19.98 11.53
C LEU A 204 -13.65 21.46 11.26
N PHE A 205 -12.61 22.14 10.83
CA PHE A 205 -12.67 23.52 10.43
C PHE A 205 -12.63 23.64 8.90
N GLY A 206 -13.75 23.91 8.25
CA GLY A 206 -14.04 23.77 6.83
C GLY A 206 -13.02 24.32 5.82
N TYR A 207 -12.05 25.07 6.30
CA TYR A 207 -10.96 25.59 5.48
C TYR A 207 -9.64 24.87 5.73
N GLY A 208 -9.59 23.91 6.66
CA GLY A 208 -8.44 23.04 6.87
C GLY A 208 -7.37 23.56 7.82
N ALA A 209 -7.65 24.56 8.65
CA ALA A 209 -6.66 25.05 9.61
C ALA A 209 -6.21 23.96 10.61
N ASP A 210 -7.11 23.08 11.02
CA ASP A 210 -6.85 21.92 11.87
C ASP A 210 -6.06 20.80 11.15
N VAL A 211 -6.06 20.78 9.84
CA VAL A 211 -5.25 19.84 9.04
C VAL A 211 -4.06 20.51 8.37
N GLY A 212 -3.66 21.67 8.89
CA GLY A 212 -2.42 22.36 8.57
C GLY A 212 -2.46 23.23 7.32
N ILE A 213 -3.63 23.56 6.80
CA ILE A 213 -3.78 24.50 5.68
C ILE A 213 -3.88 25.91 6.25
N ASP A 214 -3.07 26.83 5.73
CA ASP A 214 -3.09 28.21 6.17
C ASP A 214 -4.27 28.97 5.55
N THR A 215 -5.23 29.28 6.39
CA THR A 215 -6.45 30.00 6.03
C THR A 215 -6.61 31.28 6.86
N TYR A 216 -5.62 31.65 7.66
CA TYR A 216 -5.70 32.79 8.57
C TYR A 216 -6.21 34.07 7.94
N GLN A 217 -5.72 34.39 6.74
CA GLN A 217 -6.16 35.58 6.03
C GLN A 217 -7.64 35.56 5.61
N ALA A 218 -8.22 34.38 5.45
CA ALA A 218 -9.62 34.22 5.09
C ALA A 218 -10.53 34.05 6.32
N THR A 219 -10.03 33.46 7.38
CA THR A 219 -10.84 33.02 8.52
C THR A 219 -10.45 33.65 9.86
N GLY A 220 -9.26 34.23 9.96
CA GLY A 220 -8.69 34.69 11.22
C GLY A 220 -8.21 33.56 12.13
N VAL A 221 -8.27 32.29 11.68
CA VAL A 221 -7.90 31.12 12.47
C VAL A 221 -6.49 30.66 12.13
N SER A 222 -5.66 30.51 13.15
CA SER A 222 -4.28 30.03 13.01
C SER A 222 -4.25 28.53 12.74
N LYS A 223 -3.47 28.12 11.76
CA LYS A 223 -3.30 26.70 11.43
C LYS A 223 -2.52 25.94 12.50
N ILE A 224 -2.80 24.65 12.63
CA ILE A 224 -1.91 23.72 13.31
C ILE A 224 -0.73 23.35 12.41
N ASN A 225 0.49 23.43 12.92
CA ASN A 225 1.69 23.03 12.19
C ASN A 225 1.84 21.51 12.25
N LEU A 226 1.42 20.83 11.19
CA LEU A 226 1.55 19.38 11.06
C LEU A 226 2.82 19.00 10.30
N ALA A 227 3.37 17.83 10.63
CA ALA A 227 4.48 17.27 9.89
C ALA A 227 4.15 16.98 8.42
N ASP A 228 5.11 17.23 7.55
CA ASP A 228 5.01 16.81 6.14
C ASP A 228 5.19 15.31 6.00
N LYS A 229 4.14 14.62 5.63
CA LYS A 229 4.10 13.16 5.45
C LYS A 229 4.30 12.71 4.00
N THR A 230 4.55 13.62 3.05
CA THR A 230 4.60 13.30 1.61
C THR A 230 5.48 12.10 1.29
N GLU A 231 6.73 12.10 1.74
CA GLU A 231 7.67 11.01 1.46
C GLU A 231 7.29 9.70 2.18
N LEU A 232 6.71 9.81 3.37
CA LEU A 232 6.24 8.67 4.14
C LEU A 232 5.06 7.99 3.43
N LEU A 233 4.05 8.78 3.04
CA LEU A 233 2.85 8.28 2.37
C LEU A 233 3.20 7.66 1.01
N ARG A 234 4.13 8.27 0.27
CA ARG A 234 4.63 7.70 -0.99
C ARG A 234 5.27 6.33 -0.77
N ALA A 235 6.17 6.20 0.21
CA ALA A 235 6.84 4.94 0.51
C ALA A 235 5.87 3.84 1.01
N VAL A 236 4.85 4.21 1.79
CA VAL A 236 3.79 3.28 2.21
C VAL A 236 2.95 2.86 1.00
N GLY A 237 2.58 3.79 0.13
CA GLY A 237 1.84 3.51 -1.12
C GLY A 237 2.60 2.58 -2.06
N ASP A 238 3.93 2.72 -2.14
CA ASP A 238 4.79 1.82 -2.93
C ASP A 238 4.70 0.37 -2.42
N VAL A 239 4.69 0.16 -1.11
CA VAL A 239 4.51 -1.18 -0.53
C VAL A 239 3.10 -1.68 -0.75
N ASN A 240 2.08 -0.84 -0.53
CA ASN A 240 0.68 -1.21 -0.68
C ASN A 240 0.33 -1.62 -2.12
N SER A 241 1.00 -1.04 -3.12
CA SER A 241 0.81 -1.42 -4.53
C SER A 241 1.07 -2.91 -4.81
N ASN A 242 1.89 -3.55 -3.99
CA ASN A 242 2.15 -5.00 -4.04
C ASN A 242 2.52 -5.52 -2.64
N LYS A 243 1.63 -5.34 -1.67
CA LYS A 243 1.85 -5.66 -0.26
C LYS A 243 2.27 -7.11 -0.06
N GLY A 244 1.63 -8.05 -0.75
CA GLY A 244 1.97 -9.48 -0.68
C GLY A 244 3.38 -9.81 -1.14
N TYR A 245 3.92 -9.05 -2.11
CA TYR A 245 5.31 -9.21 -2.54
C TYR A 245 6.30 -8.67 -1.50
N TRP A 246 6.04 -7.50 -0.95
CA TRP A 246 6.98 -6.79 -0.09
C TRP A 246 7.03 -7.33 1.34
N THR A 247 5.89 -7.70 1.92
CA THR A 247 5.80 -8.13 3.32
C THR A 247 6.40 -9.51 3.60
N VAL A 248 6.78 -10.26 2.56
CA VAL A 248 7.56 -11.49 2.75
C VAL A 248 9.00 -11.25 3.20
N TYR A 249 9.51 -10.02 3.02
CA TYR A 249 10.84 -9.62 3.46
C TYR A 249 10.76 -9.03 4.87
N PRO A 250 11.39 -9.65 5.89
CA PRO A 250 11.19 -9.25 7.29
C PRO A 250 11.53 -7.79 7.59
N ASN A 251 12.61 -7.28 7.02
CA ASN A 251 13.01 -5.89 7.22
C ASN A 251 12.04 -4.90 6.57
N VAL A 252 11.48 -5.25 5.40
CA VAL A 252 10.45 -4.42 4.73
C VAL A 252 9.18 -4.45 5.55
N ASN A 253 8.74 -5.64 6.01
CA ASN A 253 7.53 -5.77 6.80
C ASN A 253 7.60 -4.99 8.12
N ALA A 254 8.74 -5.06 8.82
CA ALA A 254 8.95 -4.30 10.07
C ALA A 254 8.92 -2.78 9.82
N ALA A 255 9.67 -2.30 8.82
CA ALA A 255 9.71 -0.89 8.48
C ALA A 255 8.35 -0.38 7.97
N TYR A 256 7.62 -1.19 7.19
CA TYR A 256 6.29 -0.88 6.71
C TYR A 256 5.29 -0.73 7.87
N SER A 257 5.29 -1.67 8.82
CA SER A 257 4.39 -1.60 9.98
C SER A 257 4.61 -0.31 10.78
N GLN A 258 5.86 0.06 11.01
CA GLN A 258 6.20 1.32 11.68
C GLN A 258 5.76 2.53 10.85
N ALA A 259 6.03 2.55 9.55
CA ALA A 259 5.66 3.63 8.64
C ALA A 259 4.14 3.81 8.56
N ALA A 260 3.37 2.73 8.45
CA ALA A 260 1.92 2.77 8.45
C ALA A 260 1.35 3.32 9.77
N THR A 261 1.93 2.93 10.91
CA THR A 261 1.55 3.48 12.21
C THR A 261 1.79 4.99 12.27
N VAL A 262 2.96 5.48 11.82
CA VAL A 262 3.27 6.92 11.82
C VAL A 262 2.37 7.67 10.83
N ALA A 263 2.06 7.07 9.67
CA ALA A 263 1.15 7.66 8.68
C ALA A 263 -0.25 7.91 9.26
N SER A 264 -0.74 7.01 10.13
CA SER A 264 -2.06 7.08 10.77
C SER A 264 -2.12 7.99 12.01
N GLN A 265 -1.01 8.54 12.48
CA GLN A 265 -1.00 9.51 13.57
C GLN A 265 -1.40 10.89 13.04
N TYR A 266 -2.13 11.65 13.85
CA TYR A 266 -2.55 13.00 13.49
C TYR A 266 -1.34 13.93 13.34
N ASN A 267 -0.57 14.13 14.38
CA ASN A 267 0.56 15.06 14.43
C ASN A 267 1.84 14.42 14.99
N PRO A 268 2.45 13.46 14.28
CA PRO A 268 3.78 12.96 14.66
C PRO A 268 4.82 14.05 14.45
N SER A 269 5.94 14.01 15.18
CA SER A 269 7.04 14.94 14.93
C SER A 269 7.62 14.73 13.52
N GLN A 270 8.14 15.80 12.90
CA GLN A 270 8.79 15.71 11.58
C GLN A 270 9.96 14.71 11.57
N ALA A 271 10.71 14.67 12.68
CA ALA A 271 11.82 13.71 12.83
C ALA A 271 11.34 12.26 12.79
N THR A 272 10.21 11.96 13.46
CA THR A 272 9.56 10.63 13.42
C THR A 272 9.11 10.27 12.01
N VAL A 273 8.47 11.19 11.30
CA VAL A 273 8.04 11.02 9.91
C VAL A 273 9.24 10.72 8.99
N ASN A 274 10.28 11.53 9.07
CA ASN A 274 11.47 11.39 8.25
C ASN A 274 12.21 10.07 8.52
N SER A 275 12.30 9.68 9.79
CA SER A 275 12.91 8.40 10.19
C SER A 275 12.16 7.21 9.65
N ALA A 276 10.82 7.19 9.78
CA ALA A 276 9.98 6.12 9.29
C ALA A 276 10.03 6.00 7.74
N ALA A 277 9.94 7.14 7.04
CA ALA A 277 10.06 7.18 5.58
C ALA A 277 11.43 6.65 5.11
N THR A 278 12.52 7.10 5.74
CA THR A 278 13.88 6.68 5.40
C THR A 278 14.09 5.19 5.66
N ALA A 279 13.62 4.68 6.81
CA ALA A 279 13.73 3.27 7.16
C ALA A 279 13.01 2.38 6.14
N LEU A 280 11.78 2.75 5.75
CA LEU A 280 11.01 1.99 4.76
C LEU A 280 11.66 2.04 3.37
N LYS A 281 12.08 3.22 2.90
CA LYS A 281 12.77 3.38 1.60
C LYS A 281 14.06 2.55 1.54
N ASN A 282 14.85 2.53 2.61
CA ASN A 282 16.06 1.72 2.69
C ASN A 282 15.76 0.22 2.72
N ALA A 283 14.70 -0.20 3.42
CA ALA A 283 14.29 -1.60 3.44
C ALA A 283 13.83 -2.09 2.07
N ILE A 284 13.05 -1.28 1.33
CA ILE A 284 12.62 -1.56 -0.05
C ILE A 284 13.83 -1.66 -1.00
N LYS A 285 14.78 -0.76 -0.87
CA LYS A 285 16.01 -0.75 -1.69
C LYS A 285 16.88 -1.99 -1.46
N SER A 286 16.88 -2.54 -0.24
CA SER A 286 17.69 -3.68 0.16
C SER A 286 16.87 -4.72 0.93
N PRO A 287 15.91 -5.40 0.28
CA PRO A 287 15.04 -6.36 0.96
C PRO A 287 15.83 -7.59 1.40
N GLN A 288 15.68 -7.95 2.67
CA GLN A 288 16.35 -9.10 3.26
C GLN A 288 15.47 -10.34 3.16
N ASN A 289 15.99 -11.38 2.52
CA ASN A 289 15.28 -12.64 2.45
C ASN A 289 14.96 -13.19 3.84
N PRO A 290 13.75 -13.75 4.05
CA PRO A 290 13.44 -14.41 5.30
C PRO A 290 14.38 -15.58 5.54
N PRO A 291 14.73 -15.88 6.79
CA PRO A 291 15.65 -16.95 7.12
C PRO A 291 15.14 -18.29 6.60
N VAL A 292 16.04 -19.08 6.01
CA VAL A 292 15.74 -20.45 5.59
C VAL A 292 15.91 -21.35 6.80
N GLY A 293 14.85 -22.04 7.18
CA GLY A 293 14.89 -22.99 8.28
C GLY A 293 15.93 -24.09 8.11
N THR A 294 16.20 -24.85 9.12
CA THR A 294 17.21 -25.90 9.13
C THR A 294 16.66 -27.25 8.69
N VAL A 295 17.55 -28.10 8.16
CA VAL A 295 17.23 -29.47 7.76
C VAL A 295 18.27 -30.43 8.31
N LYS A 296 17.80 -31.63 8.70
CA LYS A 296 18.68 -32.70 9.17
C LYS A 296 18.36 -34.00 8.45
N ILE A 297 19.40 -34.84 8.22
CA ILE A 297 19.23 -36.21 7.78
C ILE A 297 18.95 -37.05 9.05
N LYS A 298 17.68 -37.37 9.28
CA LYS A 298 17.27 -38.26 10.40
C LYS A 298 17.87 -39.64 10.19
N THR A 299 17.67 -40.23 9.03
CA THR A 299 18.28 -41.50 8.65
C THR A 299 18.82 -41.49 7.25
N ALA A 300 19.91 -42.24 7.02
CA ALA A 300 20.45 -42.52 5.69
C ALA A 300 20.88 -43.98 5.64
N LYS A 301 20.05 -44.80 5.01
CA LYS A 301 20.22 -46.26 4.95
C LYS A 301 20.47 -46.77 3.54
N ASN A 302 21.13 -47.90 3.39
CA ASN A 302 21.22 -48.59 2.13
C ASN A 302 19.83 -48.97 1.59
N ALA A 303 19.60 -48.83 0.32
CA ALA A 303 18.45 -49.36 -0.40
C ALA A 303 18.93 -50.24 -1.56
N LYS A 304 18.13 -51.25 -1.93
CA LYS A 304 18.44 -52.22 -3.02
C LYS A 304 18.86 -51.50 -4.30
N GLY A 305 19.84 -52.01 -5.01
CA GLY A 305 20.34 -51.48 -6.28
C GLY A 305 21.31 -50.28 -6.15
N LYS A 306 22.15 -50.28 -5.12
CA LYS A 306 23.16 -49.21 -4.89
C LYS A 306 22.54 -47.82 -4.71
N LYS A 307 21.45 -47.72 -3.98
CA LYS A 307 20.70 -46.50 -3.63
C LYS A 307 20.80 -46.15 -2.16
N ILE A 308 20.48 -44.94 -1.80
CA ILE A 308 20.35 -44.46 -0.42
C ILE A 308 18.91 -44.04 -0.19
N LYS A 309 18.26 -44.58 0.85
CA LYS A 309 16.99 -44.10 1.38
C LYS A 309 17.25 -43.11 2.51
N LEU A 310 16.72 -41.91 2.38
CA LEU A 310 16.86 -40.80 3.32
C LEU A 310 15.52 -40.57 4.01
N THR A 311 15.56 -40.30 5.30
CA THR A 311 14.47 -39.65 6.04
C THR A 311 15.01 -38.32 6.54
N LEU A 312 14.28 -37.27 6.30
CA LEU A 312 14.67 -35.89 6.52
C LEU A 312 13.71 -35.22 7.49
N THR A 313 14.23 -34.28 8.27
CA THR A 313 13.42 -33.43 9.14
C THR A 313 13.70 -31.97 8.76
N MET A 314 12.71 -31.12 8.97
CA MET A 314 12.80 -29.70 8.72
C MET A 314 12.15 -28.90 9.84
N THR A 315 12.59 -27.65 9.99
CA THR A 315 11.96 -26.65 10.85
C THR A 315 11.04 -25.75 10.05
N ALA A 316 10.30 -24.87 10.69
CA ALA A 316 9.52 -23.84 10.03
C ALA A 316 10.37 -23.01 9.04
N GLY A 317 9.74 -22.46 8.01
CA GLY A 317 10.42 -21.65 6.98
C GLY A 317 11.17 -22.44 5.91
N VAL A 318 10.98 -23.77 5.83
CA VAL A 318 11.54 -24.63 4.77
C VAL A 318 10.44 -25.03 3.79
N THR A 319 10.63 -24.71 2.52
CA THR A 319 9.75 -25.20 1.45
C THR A 319 10.16 -26.61 1.00
N GLY A 320 11.46 -26.92 1.05
CA GLY A 320 11.96 -28.23 0.64
C GLY A 320 13.47 -28.38 0.81
N PHE A 321 13.97 -29.47 0.23
CA PHE A 321 15.35 -29.92 0.38
C PHE A 321 16.07 -29.91 -0.97
N GLN A 322 17.31 -29.44 -0.95
CA GLN A 322 18.25 -29.75 -2.01
C GLN A 322 19.21 -30.82 -1.49
N ILE A 323 19.20 -31.99 -2.15
CA ILE A 323 20.00 -33.15 -1.80
C ILE A 323 21.13 -33.29 -2.81
N LYS A 324 22.38 -33.44 -2.35
CA LYS A 324 23.52 -33.74 -3.17
C LYS A 324 24.14 -35.04 -2.71
N TYR A 325 24.26 -36.04 -3.62
CA TYR A 325 24.77 -37.37 -3.29
C TYR A 325 25.68 -37.88 -4.41
N GLY A 326 26.53 -38.85 -4.07
CA GLY A 326 27.46 -39.43 -5.06
C GLY A 326 28.45 -40.43 -4.47
N ASN A 327 29.42 -40.81 -5.32
CA ASN A 327 30.44 -41.81 -5.01
C ASN A 327 31.76 -41.25 -4.45
N ASN A 328 31.84 -39.95 -4.21
CA ASN A 328 33.03 -39.30 -3.63
C ASN A 328 32.68 -38.31 -2.55
N LYS A 329 33.53 -38.16 -1.52
CA LYS A 329 33.30 -37.32 -0.34
C LYS A 329 33.16 -35.83 -0.67
N LYS A 330 33.90 -35.37 -1.71
CA LYS A 330 33.83 -33.96 -2.15
C LYS A 330 32.54 -33.63 -2.92
N LEU A 331 31.78 -34.66 -3.33
CA LEU A 331 30.56 -34.52 -4.13
C LEU A 331 30.76 -33.63 -5.37
N LYS A 332 31.89 -33.85 -6.04
CA LYS A 332 32.25 -33.15 -7.31
C LYS A 332 32.22 -34.15 -8.48
N ASN A 333 31.85 -33.68 -9.64
CA ASN A 333 31.97 -34.44 -10.90
C ASN A 333 33.38 -34.25 -11.47
N LYS A 334 34.09 -35.38 -11.69
CA LYS A 334 35.37 -35.40 -12.37
C LYS A 334 35.38 -36.54 -13.38
N LYS A 335 35.25 -36.25 -14.67
CA LYS A 335 35.17 -37.24 -15.75
C LYS A 335 36.35 -38.22 -15.74
N LYS A 336 37.59 -37.71 -15.71
CA LYS A 336 38.83 -38.55 -15.69
C LYS A 336 38.90 -39.52 -14.48
N LYS A 337 38.26 -39.20 -13.36
CA LYS A 337 38.24 -40.02 -12.14
C LYS A 337 36.94 -40.80 -11.93
N LYS A 338 36.05 -40.84 -12.93
CA LYS A 338 34.70 -41.45 -12.83
C LYS A 338 33.96 -41.06 -11.55
N GLN A 339 34.15 -39.80 -11.08
CA GLN A 339 33.48 -39.26 -9.92
C GLN A 339 32.12 -38.70 -10.32
N GLN A 340 31.09 -39.13 -9.62
CA GLN A 340 29.73 -38.78 -9.89
C GLN A 340 29.13 -38.02 -8.66
N ALA A 341 28.47 -36.89 -8.92
CA ALA A 341 27.63 -36.24 -7.95
C ALA A 341 26.31 -35.82 -8.62
N VAL A 342 25.20 -36.08 -7.95
CA VAL A 342 23.85 -35.74 -8.41
C VAL A 342 23.26 -34.76 -7.44
N THR A 343 22.59 -33.71 -7.94
CA THR A 343 21.86 -32.75 -7.16
C THR A 343 20.38 -32.78 -7.54
N VAL A 344 19.51 -32.89 -6.56
CA VAL A 344 18.06 -32.95 -6.75
C VAL A 344 17.36 -32.02 -5.75
N LYS A 345 16.16 -31.58 -6.08
CA LYS A 345 15.25 -30.84 -5.20
C LYS A 345 14.04 -31.72 -4.90
N THR A 346 13.52 -31.65 -3.69
CA THR A 346 12.31 -32.38 -3.27
C THR A 346 11.66 -31.68 -2.09
N THR A 347 10.35 -31.77 -2.00
CA THR A 347 9.56 -31.36 -0.83
C THR A 347 9.27 -32.55 0.11
N LYS A 348 9.54 -33.76 -0.35
CA LYS A 348 9.25 -35.00 0.40
C LYS A 348 10.28 -35.22 1.51
N THR A 349 9.83 -35.53 2.70
CA THR A 349 10.67 -35.88 3.86
C THR A 349 11.30 -37.25 3.75
N THR A 350 10.86 -38.09 2.84
CA THR A 350 11.48 -39.36 2.47
C THR A 350 11.91 -39.34 1.00
N TYR A 351 13.17 -39.65 0.74
CA TYR A 351 13.72 -39.63 -0.61
C TYR A 351 14.67 -40.83 -0.84
N THR A 352 14.48 -41.53 -1.96
CA THR A 352 15.41 -42.58 -2.41
C THR A 352 16.21 -42.09 -3.61
N THR A 353 17.54 -42.14 -3.54
CA THR A 353 18.42 -41.68 -4.59
C THR A 353 18.29 -42.55 -5.84
N LYS A 354 18.67 -42.00 -6.99
CA LYS A 354 18.99 -42.84 -8.19
C LYS A 354 20.19 -43.72 -7.88
N LYS A 355 20.40 -44.78 -8.70
CA LYS A 355 21.56 -45.68 -8.63
C LYS A 355 22.86 -44.88 -8.66
N ILE A 356 23.75 -45.18 -7.70
CA ILE A 356 25.07 -44.57 -7.63
C ILE A 356 26.08 -45.55 -8.22
N THR A 357 26.76 -45.12 -9.28
CA THR A 357 27.77 -45.96 -10.00
C THR A 357 29.18 -45.73 -9.47
N ASN A 358 30.09 -46.63 -9.80
CA ASN A 358 31.53 -46.55 -9.48
C ASN A 358 31.81 -46.33 -7.97
N ILE A 359 31.06 -47.00 -7.11
CA ILE A 359 31.23 -46.92 -5.65
C ILE A 359 32.47 -47.70 -5.24
N LYS A 360 33.48 -47.00 -4.69
CA LYS A 360 34.67 -47.60 -4.10
C LYS A 360 34.45 -47.91 -2.62
N LYS A 361 35.01 -49.01 -2.09
CA LYS A 361 34.97 -49.40 -0.67
C LYS A 361 33.55 -49.43 -0.10
N LYS A 362 32.53 -49.73 -0.92
CA LYS A 362 31.09 -49.75 -0.51
C LYS A 362 30.61 -48.49 0.18
N LYS A 363 31.25 -47.33 -0.07
CA LYS A 363 30.91 -46.03 0.55
C LYS A 363 30.29 -45.06 -0.45
N SER A 364 29.18 -44.48 -0.11
CA SER A 364 28.55 -43.35 -0.79
C SER A 364 28.36 -42.16 0.16
N TYR A 365 28.16 -40.98 -0.38
CA TYR A 365 28.19 -39.75 0.34
C TYR A 365 26.93 -38.94 0.03
N VAL A 366 26.41 -38.23 1.02
CA VAL A 366 25.24 -37.36 0.86
C VAL A 366 25.36 -36.15 1.77
N LYS A 367 24.88 -35.01 1.30
CA LYS A 367 24.64 -33.82 2.08
C LYS A 367 23.33 -33.16 1.62
N ILE A 368 22.72 -32.38 2.50
CA ILE A 368 21.46 -31.68 2.23
C ILE A 368 21.59 -30.22 2.61
N ARG A 369 20.75 -29.40 2.01
CA ARG A 369 20.40 -28.06 2.53
C ARG A 369 18.94 -27.79 2.35
N ALA A 370 18.41 -26.88 3.16
CA ALA A 370 17.06 -26.33 2.99
C ALA A 370 17.03 -25.41 1.80
N TYR A 371 15.84 -25.25 1.23
CA TYR A 371 15.49 -24.07 0.46
C TYR A 371 14.11 -23.55 0.88
N ARG A 372 13.93 -22.26 0.68
CA ARG A 372 12.65 -21.56 0.72
C ARG A 372 12.40 -20.92 -0.63
N ILE A 373 11.14 -20.87 -1.07
CA ILE A 373 10.74 -20.12 -2.26
C ILE A 373 10.21 -18.77 -1.77
N VAL A 374 10.83 -17.70 -2.26
CA VAL A 374 10.43 -16.31 -1.95
C VAL A 374 10.20 -15.63 -3.28
N ASN A 375 8.99 -15.21 -3.54
CA ASN A 375 8.59 -14.60 -4.81
C ASN A 375 9.09 -15.37 -6.03
N GLY A 376 8.84 -16.68 -6.06
CA GLY A 376 9.25 -17.59 -7.14
C GLY A 376 10.74 -17.93 -7.18
N LYS A 377 11.59 -17.33 -6.36
CA LYS A 377 13.05 -17.56 -6.34
C LYS A 377 13.46 -18.51 -5.23
N TYR A 378 14.46 -19.37 -5.52
CA TYR A 378 15.01 -20.28 -4.52
C TYR A 378 16.04 -19.58 -3.65
N VAL A 379 15.76 -19.46 -2.36
CA VAL A 379 16.72 -19.04 -1.33
C VAL A 379 17.21 -20.27 -0.59
N TYR A 380 18.53 -20.44 -0.52
CA TYR A 380 19.14 -21.66 0.02
C TYR A 380 19.80 -21.41 1.38
N GLY A 381 19.58 -22.33 2.31
CA GLY A 381 20.32 -22.42 3.55
C GLY A 381 21.73 -23.03 3.36
N LYS A 382 22.49 -23.10 4.44
CA LYS A 382 23.82 -23.72 4.45
C LYS A 382 23.71 -25.24 4.22
N TRP A 383 24.73 -25.83 3.58
CA TRP A 383 24.84 -27.28 3.41
C TRP A 383 25.13 -27.94 4.76
N SER A 384 24.49 -29.12 5.02
CA SER A 384 24.86 -30.00 6.12
C SER A 384 26.28 -30.55 5.94
N ALA A 385 26.85 -31.09 7.02
CA ALA A 385 28.01 -31.95 6.92
C ALA A 385 27.74 -33.14 5.97
N VAL A 386 28.79 -33.65 5.35
CA VAL A 386 28.70 -34.82 4.45
C VAL A 386 28.54 -36.10 5.28
N LYS A 387 27.43 -36.81 5.11
CA LYS A 387 27.18 -38.10 5.71
C LYS A 387 27.67 -39.24 4.78
N THR A 388 28.39 -40.21 5.39
CA THR A 388 28.81 -41.42 4.68
C THR A 388 27.79 -42.53 4.88
N VAL A 389 27.45 -43.24 3.84
CA VAL A 389 26.50 -44.37 3.88
C VAL A 389 27.20 -45.62 3.27
N LYS A 390 27.20 -46.71 4.01
CA LYS A 390 27.62 -48.02 3.48
C LYS A 390 26.52 -48.52 2.54
N VAL A 391 26.87 -48.81 1.30
CA VAL A 391 25.92 -49.27 0.26
C VAL A 391 26.32 -50.68 -0.16
N LYS A 392 25.38 -51.62 -0.01
CA LYS A 392 25.53 -53.00 -0.50
C LYS A 392 25.13 -53.12 -1.96
N LYS A 393 25.62 -54.15 -2.68
CA LYS A 393 25.18 -54.50 -4.04
C LYS A 393 23.69 -54.77 -4.10
#